data_46415d3409f81634dcead8262da96fc9
#
_entry.id   46415d3409f81634dcead8262da96fc9
#
_cell.length_a   1.000
_cell.length_b   1.000
_cell.length_c   1.000
_cell.angle_alpha   90.00
_cell.angle_beta   90.00
_cell.angle_gamma   90.00
#
_symmetry.space_group_name_H-M   'P 1'
#
loop_
_entity.id
_entity.type
_entity.pdbx_description
1 polymer ?
#
loop_
_entity_poly.entity_id
_entity_poly.type
_entity_poly.pdbx_seq_one_letter_code
_entity_poly.pdbx_strand_id
1 'polypeptide(L)'
;MNTIAKEISKSILTVPSTKTVSRTGIVRKKPTKSRHQDFIRTNVVVLASERIADERNGVSSLKFQSNINKLKLSNARVFQIFNIPKSTAAHKISSGGKFVGTDALAAIRLEKLLLLSERIVADSLHPDAKGFDAGKWLGEWIERPQRALGGMKPSELLDTEEGSQYVIRLLGALESGSYQ
;
A
#
# COMPACT_ATOMS: atom_id res chain seq x y z
N MET A 1 -20.67 2.01 -9.12
CA MET A 1 -19.88 2.80 -8.14
C MET A 1 -19.85 2.01 -6.85
N ASN A 2 -18.67 1.59 -6.42
CA ASN A 2 -18.55 0.63 -5.33
C ASN A 2 -18.80 1.31 -3.98
N THR A 3 -19.98 1.15 -3.42
CA THR A 3 -20.46 1.70 -2.14
C THR A 3 -19.50 1.34 -0.99
N ILE A 4 -18.90 0.16 -1.05
CA ILE A 4 -18.00 -0.40 -0.03
C ILE A 4 -16.72 0.45 0.13
N ALA A 5 -16.09 0.86 -0.98
CA ALA A 5 -14.88 1.69 -0.92
C ALA A 5 -15.16 3.09 -0.36
N LYS A 6 -16.39 3.60 -0.55
CA LYS A 6 -16.86 4.88 -0.03
C LYS A 6 -17.23 4.79 1.46
N GLU A 7 -17.75 3.64 1.87
CA GLU A 7 -18.13 3.35 3.26
C GLU A 7 -16.89 3.05 4.12
N ILE A 8 -15.90 2.33 3.61
CA ILE A 8 -14.62 2.11 4.32
C ILE A 8 -13.94 3.45 4.61
N SER A 9 -13.96 4.38 3.64
CA SER A 9 -13.43 5.76 3.86
C SER A 9 -14.23 6.54 4.91
N LYS A 10 -15.53 6.28 5.09
CA LYS A 10 -16.39 6.93 6.10
C LYS A 10 -16.24 6.34 7.50
N SER A 11 -16.03 5.02 7.60
CA SER A 11 -16.00 4.31 8.89
C SER A 11 -14.74 4.58 9.70
N ILE A 12 -13.65 5.01 9.05
CA ILE A 12 -12.40 5.44 9.73
C ILE A 12 -12.60 6.74 10.52
N LEU A 13 -13.68 7.49 10.27
CA LEU A 13 -13.97 8.80 10.87
C LEU A 13 -14.68 8.75 12.24
N THR A 14 -15.06 7.57 12.75
CA THR A 14 -15.83 7.50 14.00
C THR A 14 -14.99 6.92 15.15
N VAL A 15 -14.12 7.73 15.73
CA VAL A 15 -13.53 7.45 17.05
C VAL A 15 -14.49 7.95 18.11
N PRO A 16 -15.07 7.12 18.99
CA PRO A 16 -15.92 7.60 20.07
C PRO A 16 -15.08 8.37 21.10
N SER A 17 -15.44 9.63 21.32
CA SER A 17 -14.89 10.48 22.38
C SER A 17 -15.21 9.85 23.74
N THR A 18 -14.18 9.40 24.45
CA THR A 18 -14.31 8.86 25.81
C THR A 18 -14.56 9.96 26.82
N LYS A 19 -15.71 9.91 27.48
CA LYS A 19 -16.09 10.74 28.61
C LYS A 19 -15.13 10.53 29.78
N THR A 20 -14.63 11.61 30.30
CA THR A 20 -13.89 11.73 31.57
C THR A 20 -14.76 11.27 32.73
N VAL A 21 -14.31 10.27 33.48
CA VAL A 21 -14.82 9.97 34.82
C VAL A 21 -13.67 10.01 35.81
N SER A 22 -13.83 10.85 36.82
CA SER A 22 -12.90 11.12 37.92
C SER A 22 -12.91 10.08 39.04
N ARG A 23 -11.72 9.90 39.63
CA ARG A 23 -11.41 9.42 40.99
C ARG A 23 -11.67 7.95 41.35
N THR A 24 -10.61 7.17 41.48
CA THR A 24 -10.12 6.66 42.77
C THR A 24 -8.84 5.83 42.57
N GLY A 25 -7.86 6.00 43.45
CA GLY A 25 -6.53 5.49 43.55
C GLY A 25 -6.18 4.18 42.81
N ILE A 26 -5.43 4.32 41.73
CA ILE A 26 -4.84 3.17 41.04
C ILE A 26 -3.32 3.38 41.01
N VAL A 27 -2.64 2.44 41.66
CA VAL A 27 -1.19 2.23 41.58
C VAL A 27 -0.75 2.32 40.10
N ARG A 28 0.07 3.31 39.77
CA ARG A 28 0.67 3.45 38.44
C ARG A 28 1.59 2.26 38.16
N LYS A 29 1.06 1.19 37.59
CA LYS A 29 1.89 0.22 36.86
C LYS A 29 2.53 0.94 35.68
N LYS A 30 3.87 0.95 35.62
CA LYS A 30 4.62 1.38 34.42
C LYS A 30 3.99 0.70 33.20
N PRO A 31 3.76 1.44 32.09
CA PRO A 31 3.22 0.82 30.89
C PRO A 31 4.21 -0.27 30.43
N THR A 32 3.80 -1.52 30.56
CA THR A 32 4.48 -2.64 29.89
C THR A 32 4.39 -2.34 28.40
N LYS A 33 5.55 -2.13 27.75
CA LYS A 33 5.65 -2.04 26.30
C LYS A 33 4.84 -3.19 25.72
N SER A 34 3.77 -2.84 25.02
CA SER A 34 2.85 -3.82 24.46
C SER A 34 3.61 -4.73 23.52
N ARG A 35 3.49 -6.05 23.67
CA ARG A 35 3.98 -7.07 22.72
C ARG A 35 3.60 -6.71 21.26
N HIS A 36 2.49 -6.04 21.09
CA HIS A 36 2.00 -5.54 19.81
C HIS A 36 2.92 -4.47 19.20
N GLN A 37 3.44 -3.54 20.00
CA GLN A 37 4.40 -2.53 19.51
C GLN A 37 5.76 -3.14 19.14
N ASP A 38 6.20 -4.16 19.87
CA ASP A 38 7.44 -4.86 19.54
C ASP A 38 7.28 -5.72 18.28
N PHE A 39 6.13 -6.35 18.09
CA PHE A 39 5.78 -7.09 16.87
C PHE A 39 5.73 -6.18 15.64
N ILE A 40 5.08 -5.01 15.74
CA ILE A 40 5.02 -4.02 14.65
C ILE A 40 6.42 -3.51 14.30
N ARG A 41 7.23 -3.15 15.30
CA ARG A 41 8.61 -2.68 15.07
C ARG A 41 9.47 -3.74 14.38
N THR A 42 9.40 -4.99 14.83
CA THR A 42 10.17 -6.08 14.23
C THR A 42 9.78 -6.30 12.78
N ASN A 43 8.47 -6.35 12.48
CA ASN A 43 8.00 -6.53 11.11
C ASN A 43 8.37 -5.37 10.20
N VAL A 44 8.28 -4.13 10.68
CA VAL A 44 8.69 -2.95 9.90
C VAL A 44 10.18 -2.99 9.57
N VAL A 45 11.04 -3.38 10.51
CA VAL A 45 12.49 -3.50 10.27
C VAL A 45 12.79 -4.63 9.29
N VAL A 46 12.15 -5.79 9.42
CA VAL A 46 12.30 -6.92 8.48
C VAL A 46 11.89 -6.52 7.08
N LEU A 47 10.71 -5.94 6.90
CA LEU A 47 10.23 -5.46 5.59
C LEU A 47 11.14 -4.37 5.00
N ALA A 48 11.73 -3.50 5.82
CA ALA A 48 12.68 -2.51 5.35
C ALA A 48 14.00 -3.16 4.87
N SER A 49 14.52 -4.14 5.62
CA SER A 49 15.74 -4.85 5.25
C SER A 49 15.57 -5.69 3.98
N GLU A 50 14.42 -6.33 3.80
CA GLU A 50 14.09 -7.05 2.56
C GLU A 50 14.06 -6.12 1.36
N ARG A 51 13.43 -4.96 1.47
CA ARG A 51 13.40 -3.97 0.38
C ARG A 51 14.78 -3.41 0.04
N ILE A 52 15.62 -3.16 1.04
CA ILE A 52 17.01 -2.75 0.82
C ILE A 52 17.80 -3.85 0.10
N ALA A 53 17.56 -5.11 0.46
CA ALA A 53 18.17 -6.24 -0.24
C ALA A 53 17.66 -6.37 -1.67
N ASP A 54 16.36 -6.20 -1.91
CA ASP A 54 15.75 -6.18 -3.25
C ASP A 54 16.30 -5.04 -4.11
N GLU A 55 16.51 -3.86 -3.54
CA GLU A 55 17.10 -2.72 -4.24
C GLU A 55 18.55 -3.01 -4.68
N ARG A 56 19.35 -3.63 -3.81
CA ARG A 56 20.75 -3.97 -4.09
C ARG A 56 20.94 -5.18 -5.00
N ASN A 57 20.12 -6.22 -4.79
CA ASN A 57 20.29 -7.54 -5.42
C ASN A 57 19.29 -7.79 -6.54
N GLY A 58 18.34 -6.88 -6.74
CA GLY A 58 17.24 -7.00 -7.69
C GLY A 58 16.05 -7.78 -7.16
N VAL A 59 14.86 -7.47 -7.69
CA VAL A 59 13.57 -8.08 -7.39
C VAL A 59 13.34 -9.28 -8.29
N SER A 60 12.97 -10.43 -7.72
CA SER A 60 12.60 -11.62 -8.49
C SER A 60 11.40 -11.35 -9.41
N SER A 61 11.49 -11.80 -10.66
CA SER A 61 10.38 -11.69 -11.63
C SER A 61 9.12 -12.42 -11.16
N LEU A 62 9.25 -13.51 -10.43
CA LEU A 62 8.11 -14.24 -9.84
C LEU A 62 7.40 -13.38 -8.76
N LYS A 63 8.17 -12.72 -7.89
CA LYS A 63 7.62 -11.80 -6.89
C LYS A 63 6.88 -10.65 -7.55
N PHE A 64 7.49 -10.04 -8.56
CA PHE A 64 6.89 -8.94 -9.31
C PHE A 64 5.61 -9.37 -10.03
N GLN A 65 5.63 -10.52 -10.72
CA GLN A 65 4.44 -11.07 -11.40
C GLN A 65 3.30 -11.37 -10.40
N SER A 66 3.61 -11.91 -9.23
CA SER A 66 2.64 -12.12 -8.17
C SER A 66 1.97 -10.82 -7.73
N ASN A 67 2.76 -9.74 -7.58
CA ASN A 67 2.24 -8.42 -7.23
C ASN A 67 1.37 -7.82 -8.34
N ILE A 68 1.75 -7.98 -9.62
CA ILE A 68 0.92 -7.56 -10.76
C ILE A 68 -0.44 -8.26 -10.74
N ASN A 69 -0.45 -9.58 -10.51
CA ASN A 69 -1.68 -10.37 -10.50
C ASN A 69 -2.68 -9.92 -9.43
N LYS A 70 -2.20 -9.38 -8.31
CA LYS A 70 -3.06 -8.81 -7.25
C LYS A 70 -3.85 -7.59 -7.74
N LEU A 71 -3.28 -6.74 -8.59
CA LEU A 71 -3.94 -5.54 -9.11
C LEU A 71 -5.11 -5.83 -10.04
N LYS A 72 -5.20 -7.04 -10.61
CA LYS A 72 -6.18 -7.40 -11.65
C LYS A 72 -6.11 -6.52 -12.91
N LEU A 73 -4.97 -5.90 -13.14
CA LEU A 73 -4.65 -5.17 -14.38
C LEU A 73 -3.85 -6.09 -15.33
N SER A 74 -3.85 -5.75 -16.63
CA SER A 74 -3.00 -6.46 -17.57
C SER A 74 -1.52 -6.14 -17.31
N ASN A 75 -0.64 -7.14 -17.53
CA ASN A 75 0.81 -6.94 -17.42
C ASN A 75 1.28 -5.73 -18.25
N ALA A 76 0.78 -5.60 -19.48
CA ALA A 76 1.13 -4.51 -20.38
C ALA A 76 0.78 -3.14 -19.77
N ARG A 77 -0.36 -3.04 -19.07
CA ARG A 77 -0.77 -1.79 -18.41
C ARG A 77 0.12 -1.47 -17.22
N VAL A 78 0.45 -2.46 -16.38
CA VAL A 78 1.36 -2.26 -15.24
C VAL A 78 2.74 -1.84 -15.72
N PHE A 79 3.27 -2.46 -16.77
CA PHE A 79 4.57 -2.06 -17.33
C PHE A 79 4.55 -0.61 -17.83
N GLN A 80 3.46 -0.17 -18.45
CA GLN A 80 3.28 1.20 -18.88
C GLN A 80 3.24 2.17 -17.69
N ILE A 81 2.46 1.87 -16.65
CA ILE A 81 2.31 2.70 -15.44
C ILE A 81 3.67 2.92 -14.74
N PHE A 82 4.48 1.87 -14.64
CA PHE A 82 5.76 1.91 -13.94
C PHE A 82 6.96 2.16 -14.86
N ASN A 83 6.71 2.49 -16.14
CA ASN A 83 7.72 2.77 -17.15
C ASN A 83 8.76 1.65 -17.31
N ILE A 84 8.29 0.39 -17.32
CA ILE A 84 9.15 -0.78 -17.56
C ILE A 84 9.00 -1.22 -19.02
N PRO A 85 10.11 -1.33 -19.80
CA PRO A 85 10.04 -1.79 -21.17
C PRO A 85 9.41 -3.19 -21.28
N LYS A 86 8.38 -3.34 -22.13
CA LYS A 86 7.61 -4.59 -22.27
C LYS A 86 8.48 -5.79 -22.62
N SER A 87 9.44 -5.61 -23.53
CA SER A 87 10.37 -6.68 -23.96
C SER A 87 11.24 -7.15 -22.80
N THR A 88 11.79 -6.19 -22.03
CA THR A 88 12.60 -6.49 -20.84
C THR A 88 11.79 -7.24 -19.79
N ALA A 89 10.57 -6.76 -19.50
CA ALA A 89 9.70 -7.39 -18.52
C ALA A 89 9.29 -8.82 -18.95
N ALA A 90 8.85 -8.98 -20.19
CA ALA A 90 8.47 -10.28 -20.73
C ALA A 90 9.62 -11.29 -20.69
N HIS A 91 10.82 -10.88 -21.11
CA HIS A 91 12.02 -11.73 -21.07
C HIS A 91 12.38 -12.13 -19.63
N LYS A 92 12.40 -11.19 -18.69
CA LYS A 92 12.73 -11.48 -17.28
C LYS A 92 11.71 -12.40 -16.63
N ILE A 93 10.43 -12.23 -16.94
CA ILE A 93 9.36 -13.09 -16.41
C ILE A 93 9.49 -14.50 -16.99
N SER A 94 9.70 -14.65 -18.30
CA SER A 94 9.82 -15.96 -18.94
C SER A 94 11.09 -16.73 -18.54
N SER A 95 12.19 -16.01 -18.28
CA SER A 95 13.47 -16.61 -17.86
C SER A 95 13.61 -16.84 -16.35
N GLY A 96 12.64 -16.39 -15.53
CA GLY A 96 12.77 -16.41 -14.08
C GLY A 96 13.86 -15.47 -13.53
N GLY A 97 14.24 -14.45 -14.31
CA GLY A 97 15.30 -13.51 -13.97
C GLY A 97 14.93 -12.52 -12.88
N LYS A 98 15.81 -11.55 -12.66
CA LYS A 98 15.59 -10.45 -11.69
C LYS A 98 15.47 -9.10 -12.39
N PHE A 99 14.61 -8.25 -11.88
CA PHE A 99 14.59 -6.83 -12.19
C PHE A 99 15.68 -6.14 -11.38
N VAL A 100 16.52 -5.32 -12.02
CA VAL A 100 17.64 -4.60 -11.39
C VAL A 100 17.57 -3.11 -11.78
N GLY A 101 18.26 -2.26 -11.01
CA GLY A 101 18.29 -0.82 -11.28
C GLY A 101 16.91 -0.18 -11.22
N THR A 102 16.57 0.64 -12.20
CA THR A 102 15.29 1.37 -12.26
C THR A 102 14.08 0.46 -12.29
N ASP A 103 14.18 -0.71 -12.94
CA ASP A 103 13.11 -1.70 -13.00
C ASP A 103 12.85 -2.33 -11.62
N ALA A 104 13.92 -2.56 -10.83
CA ALA A 104 13.78 -3.02 -9.44
C ALA A 104 13.08 -1.99 -8.57
N LEU A 105 13.44 -0.71 -8.71
CA LEU A 105 12.78 0.38 -8.01
C LEU A 105 11.30 0.46 -8.37
N ALA A 106 10.94 0.28 -9.64
CA ALA A 106 9.55 0.21 -10.09
C ALA A 106 8.78 -0.95 -9.41
N ALA A 107 9.39 -2.14 -9.34
CA ALA A 107 8.80 -3.29 -8.67
C ALA A 107 8.62 -3.06 -7.15
N ILE A 108 9.58 -2.39 -6.50
CA ILE A 108 9.51 -2.02 -5.08
C ILE A 108 8.41 -0.98 -4.83
N ARG A 109 8.22 -0.01 -5.74
CA ARG A 109 7.13 0.98 -5.65
C ARG A 109 5.77 0.30 -5.70
N LEU A 110 5.56 -0.64 -6.61
CA LEU A 110 4.34 -1.43 -6.67
C LEU A 110 4.10 -2.19 -5.37
N GLU A 111 5.12 -2.85 -4.83
CA GLU A 111 5.01 -3.57 -3.56
C GLU A 111 4.63 -2.65 -2.40
N LYS A 112 5.25 -1.47 -2.29
CA LYS A 112 4.91 -0.47 -1.27
C LYS A 112 3.43 -0.07 -1.31
N LEU A 113 2.88 0.15 -2.50
CA LEU A 113 1.47 0.51 -2.69
C LEU A 113 0.54 -0.64 -2.28
N LEU A 114 0.86 -1.88 -2.66
CA LEU A 114 0.09 -3.06 -2.28
C LEU A 114 0.08 -3.27 -0.76
N LEU A 115 1.25 -3.23 -0.12
CA LEU A 115 1.35 -3.38 1.34
C LEU A 115 0.58 -2.28 2.08
N LEU A 116 0.61 -1.05 1.57
CA LEU A 116 -0.15 0.05 2.16
C LEU A 116 -1.66 -0.18 2.00
N SER A 117 -2.12 -0.61 0.82
CA SER A 117 -3.54 -0.90 0.60
C SER A 117 -4.04 -2.08 1.45
N GLU A 118 -3.24 -3.14 1.58
CA GLU A 118 -3.53 -4.29 2.44
C GLU A 118 -3.63 -3.87 3.91
N ARG A 119 -2.73 -2.97 4.38
CA ARG A 119 -2.76 -2.43 5.74
C ARG A 119 -4.01 -1.60 5.99
N ILE A 120 -4.38 -0.69 5.08
CA ILE A 120 -5.59 0.13 5.19
C ILE A 120 -6.83 -0.74 5.38
N VAL A 121 -6.91 -1.84 4.64
CA VAL A 121 -8.03 -2.78 4.76
C VAL A 121 -7.97 -3.57 6.07
N ALA A 122 -6.78 -4.02 6.50
CA ALA A 122 -6.58 -4.77 7.73
C ALA A 122 -6.90 -3.94 9.00
N ASP A 123 -6.61 -2.63 8.96
CA ASP A 123 -6.87 -1.72 10.07
C ASP A 123 -8.32 -1.19 10.07
N SER A 124 -9.11 -1.49 9.04
CA SER A 124 -10.51 -1.11 8.95
C SER A 124 -11.37 -1.93 9.91
N LEU A 125 -12.15 -1.25 10.73
CA LEU A 125 -13.15 -1.85 11.63
C LEU A 125 -14.47 -2.16 10.92
N HIS A 126 -14.60 -1.85 9.63
CA HIS A 126 -15.83 -2.07 8.89
C HIS A 126 -16.09 -3.57 8.65
N PRO A 127 -17.31 -4.08 8.87
CA PRO A 127 -17.62 -5.50 8.67
C PRO A 127 -17.27 -6.04 7.29
N ASP A 128 -17.41 -5.21 6.25
CA ASP A 128 -17.13 -5.56 4.85
C ASP A 128 -15.64 -5.58 4.50
N ALA A 129 -14.76 -5.20 5.43
CA ALA A 129 -13.30 -5.33 5.25
C ALA A 129 -12.88 -6.81 5.19
N LYS A 130 -13.67 -7.69 5.82
CA LYS A 130 -13.42 -9.13 5.80
C LYS A 130 -13.69 -9.70 4.41
N GLY A 131 -12.62 -10.18 3.76
CA GLY A 131 -12.69 -10.71 2.40
C GLY A 131 -12.58 -9.65 1.29
N PHE A 132 -12.30 -8.40 1.65
CA PHE A 132 -12.07 -7.33 0.67
C PHE A 132 -10.74 -7.51 -0.07
N ASP A 133 -10.78 -7.49 -1.40
CA ASP A 133 -9.57 -7.59 -2.25
C ASP A 133 -8.89 -6.22 -2.38
N ALA A 134 -7.96 -5.94 -1.46
CA ALA A 134 -7.21 -4.69 -1.42
C ALA A 134 -6.38 -4.45 -2.70
N GLY A 135 -5.84 -5.53 -3.30
CA GLY A 135 -5.07 -5.43 -4.53
C GLY A 135 -5.92 -5.03 -5.73
N LYS A 136 -7.08 -5.67 -5.91
CA LYS A 136 -8.06 -5.31 -6.94
C LYS A 136 -8.53 -3.86 -6.75
N TRP A 137 -8.89 -3.50 -5.53
CA TRP A 137 -9.30 -2.13 -5.21
C TRP A 137 -8.21 -1.11 -5.55
N LEU A 138 -6.95 -1.39 -5.19
CA LEU A 138 -5.81 -0.53 -5.54
C LEU A 138 -5.69 -0.36 -7.05
N GLY A 139 -5.76 -1.47 -7.83
CA GLY A 139 -5.71 -1.43 -9.29
C GLY A 139 -6.79 -0.55 -9.90
N GLU A 140 -8.02 -0.62 -9.37
CA GLU A 140 -9.11 0.26 -9.79
C GLU A 140 -8.89 1.71 -9.34
N TRP A 141 -8.38 1.92 -8.11
CA TRP A 141 -8.18 3.25 -7.55
C TRP A 141 -7.11 4.04 -8.29
N ILE A 142 -5.99 3.44 -8.65
CA ILE A 142 -4.93 4.13 -9.39
C ILE A 142 -5.35 4.56 -10.79
N GLU A 143 -6.37 3.93 -11.36
CA GLU A 143 -6.91 4.27 -12.69
C GLU A 143 -8.08 5.27 -12.66
N ARG A 144 -8.46 5.73 -11.46
CA ARG A 144 -9.55 6.73 -11.32
C ARG A 144 -8.97 8.12 -11.06
N PRO A 145 -9.50 9.16 -11.72
CA PRO A 145 -9.15 10.54 -11.40
C PRO A 145 -9.38 10.87 -9.93
N GLN A 146 -8.42 11.53 -9.31
CA GLN A 146 -8.47 11.93 -7.90
C GLN A 146 -8.54 13.46 -7.80
N ARG A 147 -9.49 13.98 -6.99
CA ARG A 147 -9.63 15.43 -6.79
C ARG A 147 -8.36 16.05 -6.20
N ALA A 148 -7.72 15.36 -5.25
CA ALA A 148 -6.47 15.80 -4.63
C ALA A 148 -5.28 15.87 -5.61
N LEU A 149 -5.39 15.23 -6.78
CA LEU A 149 -4.43 15.31 -7.88
C LEU A 149 -4.87 16.30 -8.98
N GLY A 150 -5.82 17.18 -8.69
CA GLY A 150 -6.35 18.08 -9.72
C GLY A 150 -7.10 17.35 -10.84
N GLY A 151 -7.63 16.16 -10.58
CA GLY A 151 -8.33 15.33 -11.56
C GLY A 151 -7.44 14.35 -12.32
N MET A 152 -6.14 14.35 -12.10
CA MET A 152 -5.24 13.34 -12.67
C MET A 152 -5.45 11.97 -12.01
N LYS A 153 -5.06 10.90 -12.73
CA LYS A 153 -5.03 9.54 -12.18
C LYS A 153 -3.74 9.30 -11.45
N PRO A 154 -3.76 8.62 -10.29
CA PRO A 154 -2.53 8.18 -9.63
C PRO A 154 -1.57 7.43 -10.56
N SER A 155 -2.10 6.61 -11.49
CA SER A 155 -1.32 5.86 -12.47
C SER A 155 -0.46 6.73 -13.40
N GLU A 156 -0.79 8.01 -13.56
CA GLU A 156 -0.03 8.96 -14.38
C GLU A 156 1.22 9.51 -13.67
N LEU A 157 1.35 9.25 -12.37
CA LEU A 157 2.45 9.73 -11.54
C LEU A 157 3.40 8.60 -11.09
N LEU A 158 3.05 7.33 -11.32
CA LEU A 158 3.78 6.18 -10.78
C LEU A 158 5.04 5.80 -11.58
N ASP A 159 5.28 6.45 -12.71
CA ASP A 159 6.49 6.26 -13.54
C ASP A 159 7.74 6.86 -12.91
N THR A 160 7.58 7.84 -11.99
CA THR A 160 8.67 8.52 -11.30
C THR A 160 8.70 8.19 -9.81
N GLU A 161 9.86 8.35 -9.16
CA GLU A 161 9.97 8.18 -7.69
C GLU A 161 9.20 9.26 -6.94
N GLU A 162 9.33 10.53 -7.35
CA GLU A 162 8.62 11.66 -6.71
C GLU A 162 7.11 11.51 -6.81
N GLY A 163 6.60 11.19 -8.01
CA GLY A 163 5.19 10.94 -8.23
C GLY A 163 4.68 9.76 -7.41
N SER A 164 5.45 8.67 -7.32
CA SER A 164 5.12 7.51 -6.48
C SER A 164 5.05 7.87 -5.00
N GLN A 165 5.98 8.68 -4.49
CA GLN A 165 5.94 9.15 -3.10
C GLN A 165 4.70 10.01 -2.83
N TYR A 166 4.29 10.83 -3.81
CA TYR A 166 3.07 11.62 -3.70
C TYR A 166 1.83 10.72 -3.63
N VAL A 167 1.73 9.71 -4.49
CA VAL A 167 0.63 8.73 -4.49
C VAL A 167 0.59 7.93 -3.20
N ILE A 168 1.75 7.52 -2.64
CA ILE A 168 1.85 6.83 -1.36
C ILE A 168 1.32 7.72 -0.22
N ARG A 169 1.69 9.00 -0.19
CA ARG A 169 1.17 9.94 0.81
C ARG A 169 -0.34 10.12 0.67
N LEU A 170 -0.83 10.24 -0.56
CA LEU A 170 -2.26 10.37 -0.85
C LEU A 170 -3.05 9.12 -0.38
N LEU A 171 -2.53 7.92 -0.67
CA LEU A 171 -3.12 6.68 -0.22
C LEU A 171 -3.11 6.56 1.31
N GLY A 172 -2.02 6.98 1.97
CA GLY A 172 -1.92 7.04 3.43
C GLY A 172 -2.89 8.05 4.07
N ALA A 173 -3.21 9.14 3.37
CA ALA A 173 -4.22 10.10 3.85
C ALA A 173 -5.63 9.51 3.88
N LEU A 174 -5.94 8.50 3.06
CA LEU A 174 -7.19 7.74 3.15
C LEU A 174 -7.29 6.95 4.45
N GLU A 175 -6.16 6.40 4.95
CA GLU A 175 -6.09 5.67 6.22
C GLU A 175 -6.43 6.57 7.42
N SER A 176 -5.93 7.81 7.41
CA SER A 176 -6.13 8.76 8.50
C SER A 176 -7.46 9.52 8.45
N GLY A 177 -8.28 9.32 7.41
CA GLY A 177 -9.51 10.09 7.19
C GLY A 177 -9.27 11.57 6.87
N SER A 178 -8.02 11.98 6.67
CA SER A 178 -7.64 13.38 6.38
C SER A 178 -7.89 13.77 4.92
N TYR A 179 -8.54 12.89 4.17
CA TYR A 179 -8.87 13.07 2.76
C TYR A 179 -10.24 13.74 2.63
N GLN A 180 -10.27 15.07 2.55
CA GLN A 180 -11.46 15.85 2.20
C GLN A 180 -11.24 16.64 0.92
#